data_45cbf8861d3b8ad766aee949c5b56635
#
_entry.id   45cbf8861d3b8ad766aee949c5b56635
#
_cell.length_a   1.000
_cell.length_b   1.000
_cell.length_c   1.000
_cell.angle_alpha   90.00
_cell.angle_beta   90.00
_cell.angle_gamma   90.00
#
_symmetry.space_group_name_H-M   'P 1'
#
loop_
_entity.id
_entity.type
_entity.pdbx_description
1 polymer ?
#
loop_
_entity_poly.entity_id
_entity_poly.type
_entity_poly.pdbx_seq_one_letter_code
_entity_poly.pdbx_strand_id
1 'polypeptide(L)'
;MQPVIYESEYNFCEILWENEPVKSTELVKLCKEKLEWKKSTTYTVIKRLSERGIIKSENAIVTSLVKKEDAQTIESVNMVDTLSLIHI
;
A
#
# COMPACT_ATOMS: atom_id res chain seq x y z
N MET A 1 -11.77 -5.39 12.45
CA MET A 1 -11.55 -4.01 11.96
C MET A 1 -10.65 -4.02 10.74
N GLN A 2 -11.03 -3.28 9.73
CA GLN A 2 -10.24 -3.23 8.51
C GLN A 2 -9.14 -2.18 8.64
N PRO A 3 -7.94 -2.47 8.12
CA PRO A 3 -6.85 -1.50 8.17
C PRO A 3 -7.14 -0.32 7.26
N VAL A 4 -6.73 0.86 7.69
CA VAL A 4 -6.88 2.08 6.89
C VAL A 4 -5.53 2.42 6.30
N ILE A 5 -5.49 2.64 5.00
CA ILE A 5 -4.27 2.84 4.24
C ILE A 5 -4.37 4.15 3.47
N TYR A 6 -3.29 4.93 3.48
CA TYR A 6 -3.26 6.15 2.67
C TYR A 6 -3.24 5.80 1.20
N GLU A 7 -3.72 6.70 0.37
CA GLU A 7 -3.83 6.43 -1.07
C GLU A 7 -2.50 6.02 -1.69
N SER A 8 -1.42 6.71 -1.35
CA SER A 8 -0.12 6.36 -1.91
C SER A 8 0.30 4.96 -1.49
N GLU A 9 0.01 4.60 -0.25
CA GLU A 9 0.31 3.25 0.24
C GLU A 9 -0.60 2.22 -0.43
N TYR A 10 -1.83 2.60 -0.70
CA TYR A 10 -2.76 1.72 -1.40
C TYR A 10 -2.25 1.43 -2.81
N ASN A 11 -1.76 2.46 -3.52
CA ASN A 11 -1.20 2.27 -4.84
C ASN A 11 -0.01 1.33 -4.80
N PHE A 12 0.82 1.45 -3.78
CA PHE A 12 1.93 0.52 -3.57
C PHE A 12 1.41 -0.90 -3.35
N CYS A 13 0.39 -1.05 -2.52
CA CYS A 13 -0.19 -2.36 -2.23
C CYS A 13 -0.80 -2.99 -3.48
N GLU A 14 -1.40 -2.19 -4.36
CA GLU A 14 -1.94 -2.74 -5.58
C GLU A 14 -0.86 -3.39 -6.44
N ILE A 15 0.29 -2.75 -6.51
CA ILE A 15 1.43 -3.33 -7.23
C ILE A 15 1.86 -4.63 -6.57
N LEU A 16 1.91 -4.63 -5.24
CA LEU A 16 2.29 -5.82 -4.50
C LEU A 16 1.30 -6.96 -4.71
N TRP A 17 0.00 -6.67 -4.60
CA TRP A 17 -1.02 -7.71 -4.77
C TRP A 17 -0.95 -8.38 -6.14
N GLU A 18 -0.56 -7.63 -7.16
CA GLU A 18 -0.46 -8.17 -8.51
C GLU A 18 0.79 -9.01 -8.71
N ASN A 19 1.82 -8.80 -7.90
CA ASN A 19 3.13 -9.40 -8.13
C ASN A 19 3.64 -10.27 -6.99
N GLU A 20 2.93 -10.35 -5.89
CA GLU A 20 3.41 -11.10 -4.74
C GLU A 20 3.43 -12.61 -4.97
N PRO A 21 4.36 -13.34 -4.39
CA PRO A 21 5.48 -12.82 -3.63
C PRO A 21 6.52 -12.21 -4.54
N VAL A 22 7.11 -11.10 -4.12
CA VAL A 22 8.01 -10.35 -4.98
C VAL A 22 9.23 -9.88 -4.18
N LYS A 23 10.39 -9.90 -4.83
CA LYS A 23 11.60 -9.43 -4.18
C LYS A 23 11.53 -7.92 -3.98
N SER A 24 12.10 -7.44 -2.86
CA SER A 24 12.09 -6.02 -2.56
C SER A 24 12.76 -5.20 -3.67
N THR A 25 13.85 -5.72 -4.24
CA THR A 25 14.54 -5.05 -5.34
C THR A 25 13.65 -4.94 -6.58
N GLU A 26 12.88 -5.98 -6.85
CA GLU A 26 11.96 -5.97 -7.97
C GLU A 26 10.82 -5.00 -7.72
N LEU A 27 10.34 -4.99 -6.48
CA LEU A 27 9.26 -4.08 -6.08
C LEU A 27 9.69 -2.63 -6.22
N VAL A 28 10.96 -2.33 -5.90
CA VAL A 28 11.50 -0.99 -6.07
C VAL A 28 11.43 -0.56 -7.54
N LYS A 29 11.77 -1.47 -8.45
CA LYS A 29 11.69 -1.19 -9.88
C LYS A 29 10.26 -0.91 -10.31
N LEU A 30 9.33 -1.73 -9.85
CA LEU A 30 7.92 -1.56 -10.21
C LEU A 30 7.37 -0.24 -9.70
N CYS A 31 7.71 0.11 -8.47
CA CYS A 31 7.24 1.37 -7.90
C CYS A 31 7.85 2.57 -8.64
N LYS A 32 9.09 2.44 -9.05
CA LYS A 32 9.72 3.51 -9.83
C LYS A 32 9.00 3.71 -11.16
N GLU A 33 8.66 2.61 -11.82
CA GLU A 33 8.00 2.68 -13.12
C GLU A 33 6.56 3.15 -13.03
N LYS A 34 5.84 2.70 -12.02
CA LYS A 34 4.41 2.95 -11.93
C LYS A 34 4.05 4.15 -11.07
N LEU A 35 4.84 4.43 -10.05
CA LEU A 35 4.57 5.51 -9.09
C LEU A 35 5.64 6.58 -9.11
N GLU A 36 6.72 6.37 -9.87
CA GLU A 36 7.86 7.27 -9.92
C GLU A 36 8.49 7.50 -8.56
N TRP A 37 8.48 6.47 -7.73
CA TRP A 37 9.05 6.53 -6.40
C TRP A 37 10.54 6.27 -6.44
N LYS A 38 11.27 6.99 -5.58
CA LYS A 38 12.68 6.72 -5.38
C LYS A 38 12.84 5.44 -4.57
N LYS A 39 14.02 4.82 -4.69
CA LYS A 39 14.34 3.62 -3.94
C LYS A 39 14.12 3.82 -2.44
N SER A 40 14.61 4.94 -1.90
CA SER A 40 14.48 5.23 -0.47
C SER A 40 13.01 5.35 -0.06
N THR A 41 12.19 5.97 -0.90
CA THR A 41 10.77 6.09 -0.61
C THR A 41 10.12 4.71 -0.54
N THR A 42 10.44 3.83 -1.48
CA THR A 42 9.87 2.49 -1.50
C THR A 42 10.24 1.72 -0.24
N TYR A 43 11.52 1.76 0.15
CA TYR A 43 11.94 1.05 1.36
C TYR A 43 11.31 1.63 2.62
N THR A 44 11.13 2.94 2.67
CA THR A 44 10.47 3.57 3.80
C THR A 44 9.03 3.07 3.92
N VAL A 45 8.32 2.98 2.80
CA VAL A 45 6.94 2.49 2.80
C VAL A 45 6.88 1.02 3.18
N ILE A 46 7.81 0.21 2.66
CA ILE A 46 7.88 -1.22 3.02
C ILE A 46 8.02 -1.36 4.54
N LYS A 47 8.95 -0.60 5.13
CA LYS A 47 9.16 -0.68 6.57
C LYS A 47 7.92 -0.23 7.34
N ARG A 48 7.33 0.89 6.93
CA ARG A 48 6.15 1.43 7.60
C ARG A 48 4.99 0.45 7.57
N LEU A 49 4.70 -0.11 6.42
CA LEU A 49 3.59 -1.04 6.28
C LEU A 49 3.87 -2.36 6.99
N SER A 50 5.14 -2.79 7.03
CA SER A 50 5.51 -3.98 7.78
C SER A 50 5.26 -3.79 9.27
N GLU A 51 5.60 -2.63 9.79
CA GLU A 51 5.40 -2.33 11.21
C GLU A 51 3.93 -2.26 11.58
N ARG A 52 3.10 -1.88 10.62
CA ARG A 52 1.65 -1.81 10.82
C ARG A 52 0.96 -3.15 10.60
N GLY A 53 1.70 -4.17 10.18
CA GLY A 53 1.11 -5.49 9.95
C GLY A 53 0.34 -5.61 8.66
N ILE A 54 0.55 -4.70 7.72
CA ILE A 54 -0.15 -4.71 6.45
C ILE A 54 0.56 -5.59 5.43
N ILE A 55 1.89 -5.60 5.48
CA ILE A 55 2.69 -6.44 4.60
C ILE A 55 3.75 -7.16 5.44
N LYS A 56 4.38 -8.16 4.83
CA LYS A 56 5.46 -8.90 5.45
C LYS A 56 6.67 -8.86 4.53
N SER A 57 7.83 -8.52 5.08
CA SER A 57 9.08 -8.54 4.34
C SER A 57 10.03 -9.48 5.05
N GLU A 58 10.39 -10.57 4.39
CA GLU A 58 11.24 -11.60 4.99
C GLU A 58 12.17 -12.15 3.92
N ASN A 59 13.46 -12.17 4.22
CA ASN A 59 14.47 -12.67 3.28
C ASN A 59 14.40 -11.94 1.94
N ALA A 60 14.15 -10.64 1.99
CA ALA A 60 14.01 -9.78 0.81
C ALA A 60 12.80 -10.12 -0.06
N ILE A 61 11.89 -10.94 0.44
CA ILE A 61 10.63 -11.27 -0.24
C ILE A 61 9.50 -10.54 0.48
N VAL A 62 8.69 -9.84 -0.29
CA VAL A 62 7.58 -9.05 0.24
C VAL A 62 6.26 -9.70 -0.14
N THR A 63 5.39 -9.85 0.84
CA THR A 63 4.03 -10.36 0.61
C THR A 63 3.05 -9.51 1.41
N SER A 64 1.79 -9.51 0.97
CA SER A 64 0.76 -8.78 1.70
C SER A 64 0.17 -9.66 2.79
N LEU A 65 -0.19 -9.03 3.91
CA LEU A 65 -0.91 -9.70 4.98
C LEU A 65 -2.38 -9.32 4.98
N VAL A 66 -2.75 -8.31 4.19
CA VAL A 66 -4.11 -7.81 4.07
C VAL A 66 -4.53 -7.96 2.61
N LYS A 67 -5.72 -8.49 2.39
CA LYS A 67 -6.25 -8.65 1.05
C LYS A 67 -6.78 -7.32 0.52
N LYS A 68 -6.79 -7.19 -0.80
CA LYS A 68 -7.29 -5.97 -1.42
C LYS A 68 -8.71 -5.65 -0.99
N GLU A 69 -9.55 -6.66 -0.87
CA GLU A 69 -10.94 -6.48 -0.48
C GLU A 69 -11.10 -5.96 0.94
N ASP A 70 -10.10 -6.21 1.79
CA ASP A 70 -10.16 -5.80 3.19
C ASP A 70 -9.50 -4.45 3.43
N ALA A 71 -8.85 -3.89 2.42
CA ALA A 71 -8.14 -2.62 2.57
C ALA A 71 -9.07 -1.44 2.27
N GLN A 72 -8.87 -0.34 2.99
CA GLN A 72 -9.59 0.90 2.78
C GLN A 72 -8.61 2.05 2.70
N THR A 73 -8.86 2.99 1.80
CA THR A 73 -8.04 4.19 1.76
C THR A 73 -8.74 5.30 2.52
N ILE A 74 -7.96 6.14 3.16
CA ILE A 74 -8.50 7.27 3.90
C ILE A 74 -9.24 8.22 2.98
N GLU A 75 -8.70 8.45 1.80
CA GLU A 75 -9.30 9.39 0.87
C GLU A 75 -10.68 8.96 0.41
N SER A 76 -10.86 7.67 0.16
CA SER A 76 -12.16 7.17 -0.25
C SER A 76 -13.20 7.41 0.84
N VAL A 77 -12.82 7.20 2.08
CA VAL A 77 -13.72 7.40 3.20
C VAL A 77 -14.08 8.88 3.31
N ASN A 78 -13.12 9.75 3.19
CA ASN A 78 -13.35 11.17 3.30
C ASN A 78 -14.28 11.68 2.21
N MET A 79 -14.13 11.20 1.01
CA MET A 79 -14.96 11.62 -0.10
C MET A 79 -16.43 11.28 0.14
N VAL A 80 -16.68 10.14 0.70
CA VAL A 80 -18.05 9.73 1.00
C VAL A 80 -18.65 10.64 2.05
N ASP A 81 -17.90 10.96 3.07
CA ASP A 81 -18.41 11.79 4.15
C ASP A 81 -18.72 13.20 3.71
N THR A 82 -17.87 13.79 2.92
CA THR A 82 -18.07 15.18 2.55
C THR A 82 -19.23 15.38 1.63
N LEU A 83 -19.60 14.39 0.93
CA LEU A 83 -20.67 14.50 -0.04
C LEU A 83 -22.03 14.38 0.59
N SER A 84 -22.05 13.91 1.64
CA SER A 84 -23.35 13.70 2.27
C SER A 84 -23.79 14.74 3.19
N LEU A 85 -22.57 14.63 2.78
CA LEU A 85 -22.69 14.89 3.10
C LEU A 85 -22.60 15.60 3.37
N ILE A 86 -22.39 15.61 3.60
CA ILE A 86 -22.18 15.88 3.46
C ILE A 86 -21.99 16.40 3.60
N HIS A 87 -21.96 16.50 3.98
CA HIS A 87 -21.71 16.56 3.69
C HIS A 87 -21.79 16.91 3.75
N ILE A 88 -21.90 17.02 4.03
CA ILE A 88 -22.05 16.96 3.77
C ILE A 88 -22.15 16.99 3.60
#